data_0539ddfe3460f1fe87a5396b4b0331aa
#
_entry.id   0539ddfe3460f1fe87a5396b4b0331aa
#
_cell.length_a   1.000
_cell.length_b   1.000
_cell.length_c   1.000
_cell.angle_alpha   90.00
_cell.angle_beta   90.00
_cell.angle_gamma   90.00
#
_symmetry.space_group_name_H-M   'P 1'
#
loop_
_entity.id
_entity.type
_entity.pdbx_description
1 polymer ?
#
loop_
_entity_poly.entity_id
_entity_poly.type
_entity_poly.pdbx_seq_one_letter_code
_entity_poly.pdbx_strand_id
1 'polypeptide(L)'
;MSLRVPQEELSGLRSRNLNELAAQIDWSDSAAGFLTERATFETVLQSVINHDLWFDALSLLAHALAPRQSIWWAYSVCCQWYEVGHATKDDTATSLLDLTRTWVIEPDDETRLKLHDLALAIPNRSPAHWIGMSVFWSTGNITPDAGVVTAPPPYLYARGVSACIDLAASLAGLSRQEVYLGALAAGIDLAGGGEGRVTFQGKAQI
;
A
#
# COMPACT_ATOMS: atom_id res chain seq x y z
N MET A 1 12.00 4.07 -18.40
CA MET A 1 13.00 3.48 -17.48
C MET A 1 12.40 2.20 -16.93
N SER A 2 13.04 1.04 -17.11
CA SER A 2 12.47 -0.24 -16.66
C SER A 2 12.80 -0.42 -15.18
N LEU A 3 11.79 -0.54 -14.33
CA LEU A 3 11.95 -0.87 -12.91
C LEU A 3 12.47 -2.30 -12.79
N ARG A 4 13.57 -2.48 -12.06
CA ARG A 4 14.16 -3.81 -11.83
C ARG A 4 13.97 -4.24 -10.39
N VAL A 5 13.50 -5.47 -10.22
CA VAL A 5 13.47 -6.13 -8.91
C VAL A 5 14.87 -6.70 -8.62
N PRO A 6 15.48 -6.38 -7.47
CA PRO A 6 16.75 -6.98 -7.08
C PRO A 6 16.64 -8.50 -7.02
N GLN A 7 17.68 -9.19 -7.53
CA GLN A 7 17.77 -10.66 -7.42
C GLN A 7 18.37 -11.08 -6.05
N GLU A 8 18.88 -10.10 -5.31
CA GLU A 8 19.37 -10.28 -3.95
C GLU A 8 18.20 -10.41 -2.97
N GLU A 9 18.50 -10.93 -1.79
CA GLU A 9 17.49 -11.18 -0.78
C GLU A 9 16.76 -9.90 -0.35
N LEU A 10 15.44 -9.86 -0.55
CA LEU A 10 14.59 -8.78 -0.07
C LEU A 10 14.32 -8.95 1.43
N SER A 11 15.29 -8.54 2.25
CA SER A 11 15.35 -8.80 3.70
C SER A 11 14.22 -8.14 4.51
N GLY A 12 13.57 -7.12 3.96
CA GLY A 12 12.46 -6.40 4.59
C GLY A 12 11.09 -7.07 4.43
N LEU A 13 10.99 -8.18 3.69
CA LEU A 13 9.72 -8.87 3.50
C LEU A 13 9.34 -9.70 4.74
N ARG A 14 8.08 -9.63 5.15
CA ARG A 14 7.48 -10.50 6.17
C ARG A 14 7.32 -11.93 5.67
N SER A 15 6.88 -12.09 4.42
CA SER A 15 6.71 -13.39 3.79
C SER A 15 7.16 -13.33 2.33
N ARG A 16 7.84 -14.39 1.90
CA ARG A 16 8.22 -14.66 0.50
C ARG A 16 7.55 -15.95 0.01
N ASN A 17 6.70 -16.55 0.83
CA ASN A 17 5.97 -17.76 0.45
C ASN A 17 4.89 -17.41 -0.58
N LEU A 18 5.24 -17.56 -1.86
CA LEU A 18 4.38 -17.20 -2.96
C LEU A 18 3.03 -17.94 -2.93
N ASN A 19 3.00 -19.20 -2.49
CA ASN A 19 1.75 -19.97 -2.41
C ASN A 19 0.81 -19.39 -1.33
N GLU A 20 1.37 -18.97 -0.19
CA GLU A 20 0.59 -18.32 0.86
C GLU A 20 0.06 -16.97 0.39
N LEU A 21 0.92 -16.14 -0.21
CA LEU A 21 0.55 -14.82 -0.70
C LEU A 21 -0.47 -14.91 -1.85
N ALA A 22 -0.26 -15.83 -2.79
CA ALA A 22 -1.14 -16.01 -3.93
C ALA A 22 -2.56 -16.39 -3.54
N ALA A 23 -2.75 -17.12 -2.47
CA ALA A 23 -4.07 -17.49 -1.94
C ALA A 23 -4.85 -16.30 -1.33
N GLN A 24 -4.17 -15.17 -1.06
CA GLN A 24 -4.77 -13.98 -0.43
C GLN A 24 -5.02 -12.84 -1.42
N ILE A 25 -4.47 -12.94 -2.61
CA ILE A 25 -4.51 -11.89 -3.64
C ILE A 25 -5.54 -12.26 -4.70
N ASP A 26 -6.39 -11.29 -5.05
CA ASP A 26 -7.32 -11.40 -6.17
C ASP A 26 -6.55 -11.04 -7.47
N TRP A 27 -5.85 -12.01 -8.04
CA TRP A 27 -5.04 -11.83 -9.24
C TRP A 27 -5.88 -11.57 -10.47
N SER A 28 -5.39 -10.71 -11.36
CA SER A 28 -5.92 -10.66 -12.72
C SER A 28 -5.64 -11.97 -13.47
N ASP A 29 -6.47 -12.33 -14.46
CA ASP A 29 -6.26 -13.53 -15.28
C ASP A 29 -4.88 -13.53 -15.95
N SER A 30 -4.39 -12.36 -16.34
CA SER A 30 -3.07 -12.18 -16.95
C SER A 30 -1.94 -12.44 -15.97
N ALA A 31 -2.07 -12.00 -14.72
CA ALA A 31 -1.05 -12.18 -13.69
C ALA A 31 -1.02 -13.64 -13.18
N ALA A 32 -2.18 -14.28 -13.09
CA ALA A 32 -2.29 -15.69 -12.65
C ALA A 32 -1.43 -16.64 -13.50
N GLY A 33 -1.21 -16.31 -14.77
CA GLY A 33 -0.34 -17.10 -15.66
C GLY A 33 1.13 -17.13 -15.26
N PHE A 34 1.59 -16.21 -14.40
CA PHE A 34 2.97 -16.20 -13.89
C PHE A 34 3.16 -17.05 -12.62
N LEU A 35 2.07 -17.51 -11.99
CA LEU A 35 2.09 -18.34 -10.78
C LEU A 35 2.34 -19.81 -11.13
N THR A 36 3.58 -20.13 -11.49
CA THR A 36 3.98 -21.50 -11.83
C THR A 36 4.66 -22.17 -10.62
N GLU A 37 4.77 -23.51 -10.64
CA GLU A 37 5.42 -24.28 -9.57
C GLU A 37 6.88 -23.86 -9.28
N ARG A 38 7.56 -23.27 -10.27
CA ARG A 38 8.96 -22.83 -10.16
C ARG A 38 9.09 -21.33 -9.95
N ALA A 39 7.99 -20.59 -9.88
CA ALA A 39 8.02 -19.16 -9.71
C ALA A 39 8.50 -18.77 -8.31
N THR A 40 9.34 -17.75 -8.25
CA THR A 40 9.73 -17.09 -7.00
C THR A 40 9.00 -15.77 -6.87
N PHE A 41 8.98 -15.20 -5.66
CA PHE A 41 8.42 -13.89 -5.41
C PHE A 41 8.98 -12.84 -6.40
N GLU A 42 10.32 -12.80 -6.55
CA GLU A 42 11.01 -11.84 -7.40
C GLU A 42 10.70 -12.03 -8.89
N THR A 43 10.60 -13.28 -9.34
CA THR A 43 10.29 -13.57 -10.75
C THR A 43 8.85 -13.19 -11.09
N VAL A 44 7.89 -13.43 -10.19
CA VAL A 44 6.49 -13.01 -10.39
C VAL A 44 6.40 -11.50 -10.34
N LEU A 45 7.00 -10.85 -9.33
CA LEU A 45 6.98 -9.38 -9.22
C LEU A 45 7.58 -8.72 -10.46
N GLN A 46 8.72 -9.20 -10.94
CA GLN A 46 9.33 -8.67 -12.17
C GLN A 46 8.46 -8.91 -13.40
N SER A 47 7.80 -10.07 -13.47
CA SER A 47 6.93 -10.40 -14.62
C SER A 47 5.71 -9.50 -14.68
N VAL A 48 5.00 -9.30 -13.57
CA VAL A 48 3.81 -8.42 -13.54
C VAL A 48 4.20 -6.96 -13.79
N ILE A 49 5.36 -6.49 -13.32
CA ILE A 49 5.88 -5.15 -13.63
C ILE A 49 6.16 -5.02 -15.14
N ASN A 50 6.83 -6.00 -15.74
CA ASN A 50 7.20 -5.97 -17.17
C ASN A 50 5.99 -6.01 -18.13
N HIS A 51 4.84 -6.48 -17.64
CA HIS A 51 3.59 -6.55 -18.40
C HIS A 51 2.58 -5.47 -18.02
N ASP A 52 3.03 -4.42 -17.30
CA ASP A 52 2.19 -3.29 -16.87
C ASP A 52 0.98 -3.70 -15.99
N LEU A 53 1.08 -4.83 -15.30
CA LEU A 53 0.08 -5.34 -14.36
C LEU A 53 0.30 -4.70 -12.98
N TRP A 54 0.14 -3.38 -12.94
CA TRP A 54 0.54 -2.54 -11.82
C TRP A 54 -0.17 -2.89 -10.53
N PHE A 55 -1.49 -3.16 -10.59
CA PHE A 55 -2.27 -3.48 -9.40
C PHE A 55 -1.87 -4.83 -8.80
N ASP A 56 -1.56 -5.83 -9.64
CA ASP A 56 -1.05 -7.12 -9.19
C ASP A 56 0.32 -6.97 -8.51
N ALA A 57 1.21 -6.12 -9.06
CA ALA A 57 2.50 -5.82 -8.46
C ALA A 57 2.36 -5.12 -7.10
N LEU A 58 1.45 -4.13 -6.97
CA LEU A 58 1.14 -3.47 -5.70
C LEU A 58 0.60 -4.48 -4.69
N SER A 59 -0.35 -5.31 -5.11
CA SER A 59 -0.98 -6.30 -4.24
C SER A 59 0.04 -7.29 -3.71
N LEU A 60 0.93 -7.78 -4.57
CA LEU A 60 1.98 -8.71 -4.16
C LEU A 60 2.92 -8.10 -3.12
N LEU A 61 3.40 -6.88 -3.35
CA LEU A 61 4.27 -6.18 -2.38
C LEU A 61 3.53 -5.85 -1.08
N ALA A 62 2.30 -5.36 -1.14
CA ALA A 62 1.51 -5.02 0.04
C ALA A 62 1.27 -6.22 0.95
N HIS A 63 1.03 -7.40 0.38
CA HIS A 63 0.84 -8.63 1.14
C HIS A 63 2.16 -9.20 1.69
N ALA A 64 3.26 -8.99 0.98
CA ALA A 64 4.57 -9.50 1.38
C ALA A 64 5.26 -8.67 2.48
N LEU A 65 5.00 -7.36 2.53
CA LEU A 65 5.50 -6.46 3.57
C LEU A 65 4.78 -6.67 4.91
N ALA A 66 5.47 -6.39 6.02
CA ALA A 66 4.80 -6.35 7.32
C ALA A 66 3.76 -5.20 7.38
N PRO A 67 2.68 -5.31 8.18
CA PRO A 67 1.61 -4.31 8.23
C PRO A 67 2.11 -2.88 8.38
N ARG A 68 3.02 -2.62 9.33
CA ARG A 68 3.61 -1.29 9.56
C ARG A 68 4.34 -0.74 8.33
N GLN A 69 5.14 -1.57 7.69
CA GLN A 69 5.91 -1.17 6.50
C GLN A 69 4.99 -0.91 5.30
N SER A 70 3.98 -1.77 5.12
CA SER A 70 2.99 -1.63 4.04
C SER A 70 2.16 -0.35 4.22
N ILE A 71 1.73 -0.03 5.45
CA ILE A 71 1.01 1.20 5.78
C ILE A 71 1.93 2.44 5.62
N TRP A 72 3.18 2.37 6.06
CA TRP A 72 4.16 3.42 5.82
C TRP A 72 4.37 3.71 4.33
N TRP A 73 4.41 2.68 3.52
CA TRP A 73 4.47 2.81 2.07
C TRP A 73 3.27 3.56 1.49
N ALA A 74 2.04 3.14 1.81
CA ALA A 74 0.83 3.84 1.39
C ALA A 74 0.78 5.29 1.88
N TYR A 75 1.18 5.54 3.13
CA TYR A 75 1.30 6.87 3.71
C TYR A 75 2.27 7.75 2.91
N SER A 76 3.46 7.24 2.57
CA SER A 76 4.48 7.97 1.81
C SER A 76 3.99 8.32 0.40
N VAL A 77 3.30 7.38 -0.27
CA VAL A 77 2.66 7.62 -1.57
C VAL A 77 1.58 8.71 -1.47
N CYS A 78 0.72 8.61 -0.46
CA CYS A 78 -0.37 9.55 -0.26
C CYS A 78 0.15 10.97 0.07
N CYS A 79 1.15 11.11 0.92
CA CYS A 79 1.78 12.40 1.22
C CYS A 79 2.35 13.03 -0.04
N GLN A 80 3.13 12.27 -0.81
CA GLN A 80 3.70 12.76 -2.06
C GLN A 80 2.62 13.11 -3.09
N TRP A 81 1.53 12.34 -3.14
CA TRP A 81 0.40 12.65 -4.00
C TRP A 81 -0.27 13.99 -3.63
N TYR A 82 -0.45 14.28 -2.33
CA TYR A 82 -0.97 15.59 -1.88
C TYR A 82 0.00 16.73 -2.19
N GLU A 83 1.30 16.53 -2.08
CA GLU A 83 2.32 17.55 -2.34
C GLU A 83 2.39 17.96 -3.82
N VAL A 84 2.32 16.99 -4.74
CA VAL A 84 2.49 17.23 -6.17
C VAL A 84 1.18 17.21 -6.95
N GLY A 85 0.15 16.63 -6.38
CA GLY A 85 -0.99 16.14 -7.15
C GLY A 85 -2.19 17.03 -7.16
N HIS A 86 -2.19 18.22 -6.53
CA HIS A 86 -3.31 19.08 -6.80
C HIS A 86 -4.61 18.81 -6.01
N ALA A 87 -4.62 17.89 -5.05
CA ALA A 87 -5.74 17.74 -4.13
C ALA A 87 -5.55 18.63 -2.92
N THR A 88 -6.58 19.41 -2.58
CA THR A 88 -6.59 20.16 -1.34
C THR A 88 -6.69 19.16 -0.18
N LYS A 89 -5.68 19.13 0.68
CA LYS A 89 -5.72 18.39 1.92
C LYS A 89 -6.56 19.17 2.92
N ASP A 90 -7.72 18.66 3.28
CA ASP A 90 -8.54 19.24 4.34
C ASP A 90 -7.98 18.90 5.74
N ASP A 91 -8.55 19.49 6.78
CA ASP A 91 -8.10 19.30 8.15
C ASP A 91 -8.25 17.84 8.61
N THR A 92 -9.26 17.12 8.13
CA THR A 92 -9.50 15.72 8.48
C THR A 92 -8.43 14.82 7.87
N ALA A 93 -8.13 15.00 6.59
CA ALA A 93 -7.06 14.25 5.91
C ALA A 93 -5.69 14.59 6.51
N THR A 94 -5.46 15.84 6.91
CA THR A 94 -4.24 16.28 7.59
C THR A 94 -4.09 15.53 8.93
N SER A 95 -5.13 15.56 9.76
CA SER A 95 -5.15 14.90 11.06
C SER A 95 -4.95 13.38 10.93
N LEU A 96 -5.58 12.75 9.92
CA LEU A 96 -5.43 11.33 9.66
C LEU A 96 -3.98 10.99 9.30
N LEU A 97 -3.34 11.76 8.42
CA LEU A 97 -1.96 11.50 8.02
C LEU A 97 -0.98 11.71 9.18
N ASP A 98 -1.15 12.75 9.99
CA ASP A 98 -0.31 13.00 11.15
C ASP A 98 -0.43 11.87 12.19
N LEU A 99 -1.65 11.40 12.47
CA LEU A 99 -1.88 10.26 13.34
C LEU A 99 -1.35 8.96 12.75
N THR A 100 -1.46 8.75 11.43
CA THR A 100 -0.86 7.56 10.78
C THR A 100 0.64 7.53 10.99
N ARG A 101 1.32 8.65 10.83
CA ARG A 101 2.77 8.77 11.09
C ARG A 101 3.09 8.41 12.53
N THR A 102 2.33 8.92 13.50
CA THR A 102 2.50 8.59 14.92
C THR A 102 2.32 7.11 15.16
N TRP A 103 1.24 6.51 14.65
CA TRP A 103 0.96 5.09 14.80
C TRP A 103 2.04 4.19 14.17
N VAL A 104 2.58 4.56 13.01
CA VAL A 104 3.67 3.81 12.38
C VAL A 104 4.93 3.82 13.27
N ILE A 105 5.20 4.89 13.99
CA ILE A 105 6.34 4.98 14.92
C ILE A 105 6.07 4.16 16.17
N GLU A 106 4.92 4.37 16.81
CA GLU A 106 4.52 3.73 18.04
C GLU A 106 3.06 3.22 17.93
N PRO A 107 2.87 1.98 17.47
CA PRO A 107 1.53 1.41 17.30
C PRO A 107 0.81 1.20 18.62
N ASP A 108 -0.40 1.76 18.74
CA ASP A 108 -1.31 1.58 19.87
C ASP A 108 -2.75 1.46 19.39
N ASP A 109 -3.62 0.89 20.24
CA ASP A 109 -5.00 0.61 19.90
C ASP A 109 -5.89 1.86 19.91
N GLU A 110 -5.58 2.84 20.76
CA GLU A 110 -6.35 4.10 20.83
C GLU A 110 -6.18 4.90 19.54
N THR A 111 -4.93 5.07 19.08
CA THR A 111 -4.64 5.75 17.81
C THR A 111 -5.23 4.98 16.63
N ARG A 112 -5.21 3.64 16.65
CA ARG A 112 -5.82 2.79 15.63
C ARG A 112 -7.34 3.04 15.50
N LEU A 113 -8.07 3.14 16.63
CA LEU A 113 -9.50 3.42 16.63
C LEU A 113 -9.79 4.85 16.18
N LYS A 114 -9.02 5.84 16.62
CA LYS A 114 -9.13 7.23 16.14
C LYS A 114 -8.94 7.34 14.62
N LEU A 115 -7.98 6.60 14.08
CA LEU A 115 -7.74 6.54 12.62
C LEU A 115 -8.92 5.95 11.87
N HIS A 116 -9.61 4.95 12.44
CA HIS A 116 -10.85 4.43 11.89
C HIS A 116 -11.94 5.50 11.82
N ASP A 117 -12.17 6.22 12.91
CA ASP A 117 -13.21 7.26 12.96
C ASP A 117 -12.92 8.39 11.96
N LEU A 118 -11.67 8.82 11.85
CA LEU A 118 -11.25 9.80 10.86
C LEU A 118 -11.43 9.28 9.43
N ALA A 119 -11.10 8.00 9.19
CA ALA A 119 -11.28 7.39 7.87
C ALA A 119 -12.75 7.37 7.45
N LEU A 120 -13.68 7.06 8.38
CA LEU A 120 -15.12 7.07 8.09
C LEU A 120 -15.65 8.48 7.76
N ALA A 121 -15.01 9.53 8.25
CA ALA A 121 -15.35 10.92 7.92
C ALA A 121 -14.82 11.37 6.55
N ILE A 122 -13.89 10.64 5.95
CA ILE A 122 -13.30 10.93 4.64
C ILE A 122 -13.99 10.08 3.56
N PRO A 123 -14.34 10.63 2.38
CA PRO A 123 -14.92 9.84 1.30
C PRO A 123 -14.01 8.67 0.87
N ASN A 124 -14.59 7.49 0.65
CA ASN A 124 -13.86 6.28 0.23
C ASN A 124 -13.13 6.39 -1.13
N ARG A 125 -13.41 7.45 -1.90
CA ARG A 125 -12.67 7.82 -3.12
C ARG A 125 -11.40 8.64 -2.83
N SER A 126 -11.06 8.86 -1.56
CA SER A 126 -9.81 9.52 -1.14
C SER A 126 -8.77 8.48 -0.76
N PRO A 127 -7.50 8.61 -1.21
CA PRO A 127 -6.42 7.73 -0.77
C PRO A 127 -6.26 7.69 0.75
N ALA A 128 -6.43 8.83 1.43
CA ALA A 128 -6.31 8.93 2.89
C ALA A 128 -7.32 8.04 3.64
N HIS A 129 -8.56 7.90 3.14
CA HIS A 129 -9.54 6.96 3.70
C HIS A 129 -8.96 5.55 3.85
N TRP A 130 -8.33 5.04 2.79
CA TRP A 130 -7.83 3.68 2.75
C TRP A 130 -6.60 3.45 3.64
N ILE A 131 -5.83 4.52 3.94
CA ILE A 131 -4.74 4.44 4.92
C ILE A 131 -5.32 4.19 6.32
N GLY A 132 -6.29 4.99 6.75
CA GLY A 132 -6.93 4.82 8.05
C GLY A 132 -7.59 3.45 8.20
N MET A 133 -8.28 2.98 7.16
CA MET A 133 -8.85 1.63 7.12
C MET A 133 -7.77 0.54 7.17
N SER A 134 -6.63 0.74 6.52
CA SER A 134 -5.52 -0.22 6.58
C SER A 134 -4.93 -0.33 7.98
N VAL A 135 -4.78 0.78 8.68
CA VAL A 135 -4.38 0.77 10.10
C VAL A 135 -5.40 0.03 10.94
N PHE A 136 -6.68 0.34 10.80
CA PHE A 136 -7.76 -0.32 11.53
C PHE A 136 -7.78 -1.83 11.31
N TRP A 137 -7.54 -2.28 10.08
CA TRP A 137 -7.53 -3.70 9.69
C TRP A 137 -6.21 -4.42 9.92
N SER A 138 -5.19 -3.75 10.44
CA SER A 138 -3.87 -4.37 10.64
C SER A 138 -3.81 -5.27 11.88
N THR A 139 -4.64 -5.00 12.88
CA THR A 139 -4.66 -5.70 14.16
C THR A 139 -5.94 -5.40 14.96
N GLY A 140 -6.10 -6.02 16.12
CA GLY A 140 -7.13 -5.71 17.10
C GLY A 140 -8.53 -6.20 16.74
N ASN A 141 -9.54 -5.57 17.33
CA ASN A 141 -10.94 -5.87 17.09
C ASN A 141 -11.51 -4.96 15.99
N ILE A 142 -12.06 -5.54 14.92
CA ILE A 142 -12.71 -4.79 13.81
C ILE A 142 -14.23 -4.63 13.98
N THR A 143 -14.80 -5.10 15.10
CA THR A 143 -16.21 -4.92 15.48
C THR A 143 -16.31 -4.39 16.90
N PRO A 144 -15.72 -3.20 17.22
CA PRO A 144 -15.61 -2.72 18.60
C PRO A 144 -16.98 -2.58 19.30
N ASP A 145 -18.02 -2.22 18.55
CA ASP A 145 -19.35 -1.95 19.09
C ASP A 145 -20.27 -3.20 19.13
N ALA A 146 -19.84 -4.32 18.59
CA ALA A 146 -20.71 -5.51 18.44
C ALA A 146 -20.73 -6.43 19.69
N GLY A 147 -19.96 -6.10 20.73
CA GLY A 147 -19.85 -6.95 21.93
C GLY A 147 -19.12 -8.28 21.71
N VAL A 148 -18.61 -8.51 20.51
CA VAL A 148 -17.83 -9.69 20.12
C VAL A 148 -16.49 -9.24 19.55
N VAL A 149 -15.42 -9.87 20.02
CA VAL A 149 -14.06 -9.59 19.49
C VAL A 149 -13.87 -10.32 18.17
N THR A 150 -13.73 -9.56 17.08
CA THR A 150 -13.46 -10.09 15.75
C THR A 150 -12.10 -9.61 15.26
N ALA A 151 -11.15 -10.52 15.10
CA ALA A 151 -9.87 -10.19 14.51
C ALA A 151 -10.02 -9.94 12.99
N PRO A 152 -9.21 -9.02 12.40
CA PRO A 152 -9.23 -8.82 10.96
C PRO A 152 -8.76 -10.11 10.25
N PRO A 153 -9.35 -10.43 9.09
CA PRO A 153 -8.79 -11.46 8.21
C PRO A 153 -7.31 -11.20 7.93
N PRO A 154 -6.49 -12.25 7.80
CA PRO A 154 -5.10 -12.09 7.41
C PRO A 154 -4.98 -11.22 6.15
N TYR A 155 -4.00 -10.34 6.12
CA TYR A 155 -3.71 -9.46 4.99
C TYR A 155 -4.80 -8.44 4.58
N LEU A 156 -5.87 -8.27 5.35
CA LEU A 156 -6.92 -7.30 5.02
C LEU A 156 -6.35 -5.87 4.89
N TYR A 157 -5.38 -5.50 5.73
CA TYR A 157 -4.66 -4.22 5.64
C TYR A 157 -4.02 -4.00 4.26
N ALA A 158 -3.49 -5.06 3.65
CA ALA A 158 -2.80 -4.98 2.36
C ALA A 158 -3.75 -4.60 1.22
N ARG A 159 -5.02 -5.04 1.29
CA ARG A 159 -6.07 -4.61 0.34
C ARG A 159 -6.30 -3.11 0.42
N GLY A 160 -6.35 -2.53 1.62
CA GLY A 160 -6.47 -1.08 1.80
C GLY A 160 -5.24 -0.32 1.31
N VAL A 161 -4.04 -0.84 1.56
CA VAL A 161 -2.78 -0.28 1.04
C VAL A 161 -2.79 -0.24 -0.50
N SER A 162 -3.14 -1.35 -1.15
CA SER A 162 -3.22 -1.43 -2.61
C SER A 162 -4.28 -0.47 -3.16
N ALA A 163 -5.45 -0.38 -2.52
CA ALA A 163 -6.51 0.54 -2.90
C ALA A 163 -6.08 2.01 -2.76
N CYS A 164 -5.35 2.37 -1.69
CA CYS A 164 -4.80 3.71 -1.51
C CYS A 164 -3.90 4.12 -2.68
N ILE A 165 -2.94 3.25 -3.04
CA ILE A 165 -1.95 3.56 -4.07
C ILE A 165 -2.59 3.57 -5.47
N ASP A 166 -3.47 2.62 -5.78
CA ASP A 166 -4.20 2.57 -7.06
C ASP A 166 -5.09 3.80 -7.24
N LEU A 167 -5.76 4.22 -6.18
CA LEU A 167 -6.61 5.40 -6.21
C LEU A 167 -5.77 6.67 -6.42
N ALA A 168 -4.63 6.82 -5.74
CA ALA A 168 -3.69 7.92 -5.96
C ALA A 168 -3.20 7.95 -7.42
N ALA A 169 -2.92 6.79 -8.02
CA ALA A 169 -2.52 6.68 -9.42
C ALA A 169 -3.66 6.97 -10.42
N SER A 170 -4.91 6.81 -10.00
CA SER A 170 -6.09 7.00 -10.85
C SER A 170 -6.65 8.42 -10.81
N LEU A 171 -6.29 9.23 -9.82
CA LEU A 171 -6.76 10.60 -9.66
C LEU A 171 -5.98 11.57 -10.56
N ALA A 172 -6.66 12.66 -10.98
CA ALA A 172 -6.11 13.64 -11.91
C ALA A 172 -4.85 14.33 -11.40
N GLY A 173 -3.98 14.72 -12.31
CA GLY A 173 -2.81 15.59 -12.05
C GLY A 173 -1.45 14.93 -12.31
N LEU A 174 -1.34 13.61 -12.18
CA LEU A 174 -0.12 12.86 -12.46
C LEU A 174 -0.38 11.79 -13.52
N SER A 175 0.67 11.38 -14.21
CA SER A 175 0.59 10.19 -15.07
C SER A 175 0.41 8.96 -14.19
N ARG A 176 -0.64 8.17 -14.48
CA ARG A 176 -0.91 6.92 -13.76
C ARG A 176 0.33 6.03 -13.69
N GLN A 177 1.05 5.92 -14.79
CA GLN A 177 2.28 5.15 -14.88
C GLN A 177 3.38 5.70 -13.96
N GLU A 178 3.56 7.02 -13.88
CA GLU A 178 4.57 7.63 -12.99
C GLU A 178 4.29 7.35 -11.53
N VAL A 179 3.02 7.43 -11.11
CA VAL A 179 2.63 7.11 -9.73
C VAL A 179 2.89 5.64 -9.41
N TYR A 180 2.50 4.72 -10.30
CA TYR A 180 2.77 3.30 -10.09
C TYR A 180 4.27 2.99 -10.04
N LEU A 181 5.06 3.51 -10.97
CA LEU A 181 6.50 3.26 -10.99
C LEU A 181 7.20 3.83 -9.76
N GLY A 182 6.84 5.04 -9.34
CA GLY A 182 7.37 5.65 -8.12
C GLY A 182 6.96 4.89 -6.85
N ALA A 183 5.71 4.48 -6.76
CA ALA A 183 5.22 3.68 -5.65
C ALA A 183 5.91 2.30 -5.59
N LEU A 184 5.98 1.59 -6.72
CA LEU A 184 6.64 0.28 -6.80
C LEU A 184 8.13 0.36 -6.49
N ALA A 185 8.82 1.41 -6.95
CA ALA A 185 10.23 1.63 -6.61
C ALA A 185 10.43 1.76 -5.09
N ALA A 186 9.58 2.54 -4.42
CA ALA A 186 9.61 2.71 -2.97
C ALA A 186 9.23 1.41 -2.22
N GLY A 187 8.24 0.65 -2.71
CA GLY A 187 7.87 -0.64 -2.13
C GLY A 187 8.97 -1.69 -2.25
N ILE A 188 9.69 -1.72 -3.38
CA ILE A 188 10.86 -2.59 -3.60
C ILE A 188 12.02 -2.16 -2.69
N ASP A 189 12.25 -0.85 -2.52
CA ASP A 189 13.25 -0.32 -1.61
C ASP A 189 12.98 -0.75 -0.15
N LEU A 190 11.72 -0.63 0.31
CA LEU A 190 11.28 -1.15 1.62
C LEU A 190 11.50 -2.66 1.74
N ALA A 191 11.16 -3.42 0.70
CA ALA A 191 11.38 -4.87 0.66
C ALA A 191 12.87 -5.23 0.78
N GLY A 192 13.76 -4.37 0.27
CA GLY A 192 15.21 -4.48 0.42
C GLY A 192 15.76 -3.96 1.77
N GLY A 193 14.90 -3.47 2.67
CA GLY A 193 15.30 -2.89 3.96
C GLY A 193 15.62 -1.39 3.91
N GLY A 194 15.27 -0.70 2.83
CA GLY A 194 15.39 0.75 2.69
C GLY A 194 14.25 1.53 3.37
N GLU A 195 14.22 2.83 3.15
CA GLU A 195 13.28 3.75 3.81
C GLU A 195 11.94 3.91 3.05
N GLY A 196 11.84 3.44 1.82
CA GLY A 196 10.63 3.52 0.99
C GLY A 196 10.24 4.95 0.63
N ARG A 197 11.21 5.81 0.37
CA ARG A 197 10.94 7.21 -0.02
C ARG A 197 10.32 7.25 -1.41
N VAL A 198 9.18 7.90 -1.51
CA VAL A 198 8.47 8.11 -2.77
C VAL A 198 8.83 9.47 -3.35
N THR A 199 9.09 9.52 -4.66
CA THR A 199 9.24 10.77 -5.40
C THR A 199 8.50 10.64 -6.72
N PHE A 200 7.52 11.51 -6.95
CA PHE A 200 6.89 11.66 -8.26
C PHE A 200 7.50 12.87 -8.96
N GLN A 201 7.84 12.71 -10.23
CA GLN A 201 8.26 13.83 -11.06
C GLN A 201 7.00 14.55 -11.54
N GLY A 202 6.49 15.48 -10.73
CA GLY A 202 5.42 16.36 -11.17
C GLY A 202 5.86 17.15 -12.40
N LYS A 203 5.04 17.18 -13.45
CA LYS A 203 5.27 18.13 -14.55
C LYS A 203 5.22 19.52 -13.94
N ALA A 204 6.34 20.25 -13.99
CA ALA A 204 6.32 21.68 -13.77
C ALA A 204 5.25 22.27 -14.69
N GLN A 205 4.20 22.87 -14.13
CA GLN A 205 3.26 23.65 -14.92
C GLN A 205 4.03 24.81 -15.52
N ILE A 206 4.14 24.84 -16.86
CA ILE A 206 4.59 25.98 -17.64
C ILE A 206 3.46 26.99 -17.72
#